data_738f75cee3b86bf68028764908efcb36
#
_entry.id   738f75cee3b86bf68028764908efcb36
#
_cell.length_a   1.000
_cell.length_b   1.000
_cell.length_c   1.000
_cell.angle_alpha   90.00
_cell.angle_beta   90.00
_cell.angle_gamma   90.00
#
_symmetry.space_group_name_H-M   'P 1'
#
loop_
_entity.id
_entity.type
_entity.pdbx_description
1 polymer ?
#
loop_
_entity_poly.entity_id
_entity_poly.type
_entity_poly.pdbx_seq_one_letter_code
_entity_poly.pdbx_strand_id
1 'polypeptide(L)'
;MLVGIFVLIGCENDINEVNRLTRHETLPVQTIIQSQIKYTDSTILQFTVDAGKIDRYPNGEDPRDEFTDGVEVVTYSENGDFESQINAERATNFTKRELMVAENKVVLRNYEGKMLETEQLMWDDKSDRIYTHQFVKITTPTEILFGDGLEAKPDFSEFEIQNIKGRIKVDTEESDSTSINKESQIK
;
A
#
# COMPACT_ATOMS: atom_id res chain seq x y z
N MET A 1 48.28 50.44 39.71
CA MET A 1 46.97 50.29 39.05
C MET A 1 47.14 49.24 37.95
N LEU A 2 46.75 47.98 38.24
CA LEU A 2 47.00 46.85 37.37
C LEU A 2 45.68 46.57 36.62
N VAL A 3 45.67 46.82 35.31
CA VAL A 3 44.48 46.53 34.40
C VAL A 3 44.59 45.11 33.95
N GLY A 4 43.71 44.24 34.46
CA GLY A 4 43.59 42.86 34.00
C GLY A 4 42.84 42.79 32.66
N ILE A 5 43.50 42.32 31.58
CA ILE A 5 42.90 42.01 30.29
C ILE A 5 42.21 40.66 30.41
N PHE A 6 40.86 40.62 30.36
CA PHE A 6 40.05 39.41 30.33
C PHE A 6 39.93 39.00 28.82
N VAL A 7 40.64 37.96 28.42
CA VAL A 7 40.49 37.36 27.08
C VAL A 7 39.30 36.41 27.11
N LEU A 8 38.20 36.79 26.45
CA LEU A 8 37.04 35.92 26.20
C LEU A 8 37.39 34.99 25.03
N ILE A 9 37.69 33.73 25.35
CA ILE A 9 37.81 32.67 24.33
C ILE A 9 36.39 32.23 24.00
N GLY A 10 35.83 32.74 22.92
CA GLY A 10 34.58 32.27 22.36
C GLY A 10 34.84 30.93 21.64
N CYS A 11 34.09 29.88 21.96
CA CYS A 11 34.04 28.67 21.14
C CYS A 11 33.36 29.02 19.84
N GLU A 12 34.07 29.01 18.69
CA GLU A 12 33.45 29.01 17.37
C GLU A 12 32.91 27.61 17.11
N ASN A 13 31.60 27.48 17.00
CA ASN A 13 30.96 26.27 16.46
C ASN A 13 31.23 26.22 14.97
N ASP A 14 31.92 25.19 14.49
CA ASP A 14 32.14 24.95 13.07
C ASP A 14 30.80 24.56 12.40
N ILE A 15 30.21 25.52 11.67
CA ILE A 15 28.96 25.36 10.93
C ILE A 15 29.05 24.19 9.93
N ASN A 16 30.26 23.87 9.43
CA ASN A 16 30.47 22.74 8.54
C ASN A 16 30.35 21.39 9.28
N GLU A 17 30.75 21.34 10.54
CA GLU A 17 30.56 20.12 11.36
C GLU A 17 29.11 19.92 11.76
N VAL A 18 28.38 20.99 12.07
CA VAL A 18 26.92 20.96 12.28
C VAL A 18 26.20 20.52 11.01
N ASN A 19 26.54 21.09 9.84
CA ASN A 19 25.96 20.69 8.54
C ASN A 19 26.33 19.25 8.10
N ARG A 20 27.45 18.71 8.58
CA ARG A 20 27.84 17.31 8.33
C ARG A 20 27.05 16.35 9.20
N LEU A 21 26.68 16.76 10.41
CA LEU A 21 25.82 16.00 11.32
C LEU A 21 24.33 16.13 10.96
N THR A 22 23.93 17.20 10.25
CA THR A 22 22.56 17.45 9.81
C THR A 22 22.25 16.94 8.40
N ARG A 23 23.15 16.21 7.74
CA ARG A 23 22.81 15.43 6.53
C ARG A 23 22.01 14.19 6.92
N HIS A 24 20.85 14.41 7.53
CA HIS A 24 19.90 13.36 7.96
C HIS A 24 19.03 12.82 6.83
N GLU A 25 19.43 12.99 5.56
CA GLU A 25 18.69 12.41 4.43
C GLU A 25 18.73 10.88 4.41
N THR A 26 19.69 10.29 5.14
CA THR A 26 19.88 8.83 5.15
C THR A 26 19.32 8.13 6.40
N LEU A 27 18.97 8.88 7.44
CA LEU A 27 18.43 8.29 8.67
C LEU A 27 16.99 8.76 8.90
N PRO A 28 16.10 7.86 9.35
CA PRO A 28 14.76 8.24 9.73
C PRO A 28 14.79 9.14 10.97
N VAL A 29 13.94 10.16 11.01
CA VAL A 29 13.76 10.99 12.22
C VAL A 29 12.88 10.28 13.24
N GLN A 30 12.12 9.29 12.82
CA GLN A 30 11.26 8.47 13.67
C GLN A 30 11.16 7.06 13.10
N THR A 31 11.26 6.06 13.99
CA THR A 31 10.93 4.66 13.70
C THR A 31 9.80 4.22 14.62
N ILE A 32 8.75 3.63 14.05
CA ILE A 32 7.60 3.07 14.79
C ILE A 32 7.56 1.58 14.48
N ILE A 33 7.36 0.74 15.48
CA ILE A 33 7.32 -0.72 15.36
C ILE A 33 5.92 -1.21 15.72
N GLN A 34 5.39 -2.16 14.95
CA GLN A 34 4.09 -2.81 15.17
C GLN A 34 2.98 -1.80 15.43
N SER A 35 2.63 -1.03 14.41
CA SER A 35 1.67 0.06 14.53
C SER A 35 0.43 -0.16 13.69
N GLN A 36 -0.71 0.28 14.21
CA GLN A 36 -1.94 0.50 13.45
C GLN A 36 -2.23 2.00 13.39
N ILE A 37 -2.32 2.54 12.18
CA ILE A 37 -2.73 3.92 11.91
C ILE A 37 -4.18 3.87 11.44
N LYS A 38 -5.03 4.75 11.97
CA LYS A 38 -6.42 4.94 11.52
C LYS A 38 -6.55 6.35 10.98
N TYR A 39 -6.96 6.47 9.75
CA TYR A 39 -7.26 7.76 9.14
C TYR A 39 -8.77 7.97 9.10
N THR A 40 -9.21 9.11 9.65
CA THR A 40 -10.62 9.51 9.67
C THR A 40 -10.77 10.89 9.06
N ASP A 41 -11.76 11.06 8.21
CA ASP A 41 -12.22 12.36 7.75
C ASP A 41 -13.65 12.61 8.27
N SER A 42 -13.86 13.79 8.89
CA SER A 42 -15.17 14.19 9.42
C SER A 42 -15.84 13.13 10.30
N THR A 43 -15.03 12.42 11.13
CA THR A 43 -15.43 11.29 12.00
C THR A 43 -15.67 9.95 11.30
N ILE A 44 -15.60 9.89 9.98
CA ILE A 44 -15.77 8.67 9.19
C ILE A 44 -14.39 8.04 8.96
N LEU A 45 -14.26 6.74 9.29
CA LEU A 45 -13.04 5.98 9.04
C LEU A 45 -12.88 5.78 7.53
N GLN A 46 -11.78 6.29 6.97
CA GLN A 46 -11.47 6.15 5.55
C GLN A 46 -10.59 4.93 5.28
N PHE A 47 -9.52 4.79 6.06
CA PHE A 47 -8.65 3.63 5.94
C PHE A 47 -7.89 3.34 7.22
N THR A 48 -7.40 2.11 7.33
CA THR A 48 -6.43 1.69 8.35
C THR A 48 -5.15 1.20 7.68
N VAL A 49 -4.01 1.44 8.33
CA VAL A 49 -2.71 0.91 7.93
C VAL A 49 -2.11 0.15 9.09
N ASP A 50 -1.90 -1.15 8.92
CA ASP A 50 -1.16 -1.99 9.83
C ASP A 50 0.23 -2.23 9.26
N ALA A 51 1.30 -1.98 10.02
CA ALA A 51 2.67 -2.15 9.56
C ALA A 51 3.58 -2.72 10.65
N GLY A 52 4.48 -3.62 10.25
CA GLY A 52 5.50 -4.17 11.14
C GLY A 52 6.50 -3.10 11.57
N LYS A 53 6.92 -2.22 10.65
CA LYS A 53 7.83 -1.12 10.91
C LYS A 53 7.54 0.06 9.98
N ILE A 54 7.63 1.29 10.52
CA ILE A 54 7.53 2.55 9.77
C ILE A 54 8.75 3.41 10.08
N ASP A 55 9.51 3.78 9.04
CA ASP A 55 10.60 4.74 9.13
C ASP A 55 10.19 6.03 8.42
N ARG A 56 10.28 7.19 9.14
CA ARG A 56 9.88 8.50 8.63
C ARG A 56 11.06 9.36 8.22
N TYR A 57 10.99 9.89 7.00
CA TYR A 57 11.98 10.78 6.39
C TYR A 57 11.28 12.07 5.92
N PRO A 58 10.95 13.02 6.83
CA PRO A 58 10.21 14.23 6.49
C PRO A 58 11.05 15.30 5.78
N ASN A 59 12.38 15.14 5.79
CA ASN A 59 13.34 16.10 5.26
C ASN A 59 13.89 15.63 3.90
N GLY A 60 14.49 16.56 3.16
CA GLY A 60 15.11 16.28 1.87
C GLY A 60 14.23 16.66 0.68
N GLU A 61 14.66 16.27 -0.51
CA GLU A 61 13.94 16.58 -1.75
C GLU A 61 12.66 15.75 -1.92
N ASP A 62 12.64 14.57 -1.33
CA ASP A 62 11.57 13.58 -1.47
C ASP A 62 11.12 13.02 -0.11
N PRO A 63 10.37 13.83 0.67
CA PRO A 63 9.84 13.41 1.97
C PRO A 63 8.96 12.17 1.84
N ARG A 64 9.18 11.16 2.73
CA ARG A 64 8.49 9.88 2.65
C ARG A 64 8.37 9.15 3.98
N ASP A 65 7.41 8.25 4.05
CA ASP A 65 7.33 7.21 5.07
C ASP A 65 7.57 5.85 4.39
N GLU A 66 8.50 5.06 4.91
CA GLU A 66 8.80 3.70 4.44
C GLU A 66 8.20 2.69 5.40
N PHE A 67 7.38 1.79 4.86
CA PHE A 67 6.73 0.69 5.57
C PHE A 67 7.46 -0.61 5.23
N THR A 68 7.91 -1.34 6.24
CA THR A 68 8.63 -2.61 6.09
C THR A 68 8.10 -3.66 7.06
N ASP A 69 8.54 -4.92 6.90
CA ASP A 69 8.10 -6.05 7.72
C ASP A 69 6.60 -6.34 7.61
N GLY A 70 6.07 -6.15 6.40
CA GLY A 70 4.66 -6.32 6.07
C GLY A 70 3.87 -5.02 6.25
N VAL A 71 2.96 -4.78 5.31
CA VAL A 71 2.00 -3.67 5.36
C VAL A 71 0.65 -4.16 4.87
N GLU A 72 -0.39 -3.79 5.58
CA GLU A 72 -1.79 -3.98 5.22
C GLU A 72 -2.51 -2.64 5.25
N VAL A 73 -3.20 -2.32 4.17
CA VAL A 73 -4.08 -1.14 4.07
C VAL A 73 -5.49 -1.64 3.82
N VAL A 74 -6.44 -1.22 4.65
CA VAL A 74 -7.88 -1.53 4.48
C VAL A 74 -8.62 -0.23 4.29
N THR A 75 -9.39 -0.11 3.20
CA THR A 75 -10.24 1.05 2.90
C THR A 75 -11.70 0.76 3.21
N TYR A 76 -12.42 1.83 3.55
CA TYR A 76 -13.82 1.77 3.93
C TYR A 76 -14.62 2.82 3.18
N SER A 77 -15.88 2.49 2.83
CA SER A 77 -16.83 3.42 2.23
C SER A 77 -17.26 4.50 3.22
N GLU A 78 -17.96 5.53 2.73
CA GLU A 78 -18.57 6.56 3.56
C GLU A 78 -19.54 6.00 4.63
N ASN A 79 -20.11 4.81 4.38
CA ASN A 79 -20.99 4.11 5.33
C ASN A 79 -20.22 3.26 6.36
N GLY A 80 -18.89 3.17 6.21
CA GLY A 80 -18.01 2.35 7.06
C GLY A 80 -17.94 0.88 6.65
N ASP A 81 -18.47 0.52 5.47
CA ASP A 81 -18.38 -0.83 4.93
C ASP A 81 -16.98 -1.06 4.31
N PHE A 82 -16.51 -2.31 4.36
CA PHE A 82 -15.26 -2.72 3.72
C PHE A 82 -15.31 -2.48 2.21
N GLU A 83 -14.33 -1.79 1.66
CA GLU A 83 -14.17 -1.57 0.23
C GLU A 83 -13.06 -2.41 -0.38
N SER A 84 -11.83 -2.22 0.11
CA SER A 84 -10.69 -2.95 -0.41
C SER A 84 -9.62 -3.19 0.66
N GLN A 85 -8.71 -4.12 0.37
CA GLN A 85 -7.56 -4.44 1.21
C GLN A 85 -6.35 -4.67 0.32
N ILE A 86 -5.24 -4.01 0.66
CA ILE A 86 -3.94 -4.20 0.02
C ILE A 86 -2.98 -4.80 1.03
N ASN A 87 -2.30 -5.88 0.65
CA ASN A 87 -1.19 -6.45 1.41
C ASN A 87 0.07 -6.42 0.56
N ALA A 88 1.22 -6.09 1.16
CA ALA A 88 2.52 -6.11 0.53
C ALA A 88 3.62 -6.37 1.57
N GLU A 89 4.82 -6.76 1.11
CA GLU A 89 5.97 -6.87 2.02
C GLU A 89 6.51 -5.48 2.41
N ARG A 90 6.38 -4.51 1.51
CA ARG A 90 6.86 -3.13 1.69
C ARG A 90 5.93 -2.13 1.02
N ALA A 91 5.93 -0.90 1.55
CA ALA A 91 5.34 0.24 0.86
C ALA A 91 6.15 1.52 1.16
N THR A 92 6.04 2.50 0.26
CA THR A 92 6.60 3.84 0.44
C THR A 92 5.53 4.87 0.13
N ASN A 93 5.26 5.75 1.08
CA ASN A 93 4.37 6.90 0.89
C ASN A 93 5.20 8.16 0.66
N PHE A 94 5.20 8.67 -0.56
CA PHE A 94 5.86 9.90 -0.97
C PHE A 94 4.92 11.09 -0.72
N THR A 95 5.00 11.68 0.46
CA THR A 95 4.03 12.68 0.95
C THR A 95 3.93 13.93 0.06
N LYS A 96 5.03 14.39 -0.53
CA LYS A 96 5.04 15.56 -1.43
C LYS A 96 4.48 15.24 -2.82
N ARG A 97 4.63 14.00 -3.27
CA ARG A 97 4.14 13.54 -4.57
C ARG A 97 2.69 13.08 -4.53
N GLU A 98 2.16 12.83 -3.33
CA GLU A 98 0.85 12.20 -3.11
C GLU A 98 0.77 10.86 -3.85
N LEU A 99 1.84 10.06 -3.70
CA LEU A 99 2.04 8.78 -4.36
C LEU A 99 2.41 7.73 -3.33
N MET A 100 1.66 6.65 -3.27
CA MET A 100 2.02 5.46 -2.52
C MET A 100 2.47 4.36 -3.48
N VAL A 101 3.56 3.65 -3.13
CA VAL A 101 4.09 2.52 -3.89
C VAL A 101 4.14 1.31 -2.96
N ALA A 102 3.35 0.28 -3.28
CA ALA A 102 3.42 -1.02 -2.62
C ALA A 102 4.29 -1.96 -3.45
N GLU A 103 5.14 -2.76 -2.81
CA GLU A 103 6.12 -3.60 -3.47
C GLU A 103 6.25 -4.96 -2.80
N ASN A 104 6.59 -5.94 -3.62
CA ASN A 104 6.82 -7.34 -3.31
C ASN A 104 5.55 -8.04 -2.82
N LYS A 105 5.12 -9.04 -3.59
CA LYS A 105 3.94 -9.87 -3.32
C LYS A 105 2.68 -9.03 -3.03
N VAL A 106 2.44 -8.02 -3.84
CA VAL A 106 1.27 -7.17 -3.66
C VAL A 106 0.01 -7.94 -4.00
N VAL A 107 -0.92 -7.96 -3.06
CA VAL A 107 -2.26 -8.55 -3.23
C VAL A 107 -3.30 -7.50 -2.84
N LEU A 108 -4.13 -7.11 -3.82
CA LEU A 108 -5.30 -6.26 -3.59
C LEU A 108 -6.56 -7.11 -3.71
N ARG A 109 -7.48 -6.95 -2.78
CA ARG A 109 -8.82 -7.58 -2.81
C ARG A 109 -9.87 -6.51 -2.60
N ASN A 110 -11.03 -6.65 -3.27
CA ASN A 110 -12.14 -5.76 -3.04
C ASN A 110 -13.40 -6.50 -2.52
N TYR A 111 -14.43 -5.73 -2.16
CA TYR A 111 -15.69 -6.24 -1.64
C TYR A 111 -16.46 -7.12 -2.64
N GLU A 112 -16.21 -7.00 -3.95
CA GLU A 112 -16.83 -7.83 -4.99
C GLU A 112 -16.15 -9.20 -5.16
N GLY A 113 -15.10 -9.49 -4.39
CA GLY A 113 -14.32 -10.72 -4.49
C GLY A 113 -13.32 -10.74 -5.66
N LYS A 114 -13.05 -9.59 -6.28
CA LYS A 114 -11.95 -9.45 -7.23
C LYS A 114 -10.62 -9.41 -6.49
N MET A 115 -9.60 -10.04 -7.05
CA MET A 115 -8.25 -10.07 -6.48
C MET A 115 -7.21 -9.79 -7.56
N LEU A 116 -6.31 -8.86 -7.28
CA LEU A 116 -5.11 -8.57 -8.06
C LEU A 116 -3.88 -9.10 -7.35
N GLU A 117 -2.99 -9.76 -8.08
CA GLU A 117 -1.66 -10.18 -7.65
C GLU A 117 -0.62 -9.56 -8.58
N THR A 118 0.38 -8.85 -8.02
CA THR A 118 1.47 -8.18 -8.78
C THR A 118 2.69 -7.97 -7.89
N GLU A 119 3.83 -7.59 -8.48
CA GLU A 119 5.05 -7.27 -7.71
C GLU A 119 5.13 -5.81 -7.28
N GLN A 120 4.39 -4.91 -7.93
CA GLN A 120 4.35 -3.50 -7.57
C GLN A 120 2.99 -2.91 -7.92
N LEU A 121 2.47 -2.05 -7.06
CA LEU A 121 1.24 -1.28 -7.28
C LEU A 121 1.46 0.15 -6.81
N MET A 122 1.10 1.11 -7.64
CA MET A 122 1.16 2.53 -7.35
C MET A 122 -0.24 3.08 -7.14
N TRP A 123 -0.42 3.89 -6.11
CA TRP A 123 -1.63 4.67 -5.86
C TRP A 123 -1.28 6.15 -5.98
N ASP A 124 -1.81 6.79 -7.00
CA ASP A 124 -1.69 8.22 -7.25
C ASP A 124 -2.97 8.93 -6.77
N ASP A 125 -2.87 9.56 -5.59
CA ASP A 125 -3.98 10.24 -4.94
C ASP A 125 -4.47 11.46 -5.74
N LYS A 126 -3.58 12.13 -6.48
CA LYS A 126 -3.94 13.28 -7.34
C LYS A 126 -4.85 12.92 -8.49
N SER A 127 -4.61 11.78 -9.11
CA SER A 127 -5.39 11.28 -10.25
C SER A 127 -6.45 10.28 -9.85
N ASP A 128 -6.60 10.01 -8.55
CA ASP A 128 -7.56 9.06 -7.97
C ASP A 128 -7.53 7.69 -8.69
N ARG A 129 -6.33 7.11 -8.83
CA ARG A 129 -6.15 5.84 -9.52
C ARG A 129 -5.04 4.99 -8.92
N ILE A 130 -5.19 3.68 -9.09
CA ILE A 130 -4.12 2.72 -8.88
C ILE A 130 -3.62 2.20 -10.23
N TYR A 131 -2.32 1.94 -10.34
CA TYR A 131 -1.75 1.43 -11.58
C TYR A 131 -0.45 0.64 -11.34
N THR A 132 -0.10 -0.19 -12.30
CA THR A 132 1.19 -0.88 -12.36
C THR A 132 1.62 -1.09 -13.80
N HIS A 133 2.94 -1.20 -14.02
CA HIS A 133 3.54 -1.60 -15.29
C HIS A 133 4.04 -3.06 -15.26
N GLN A 134 3.90 -3.71 -14.09
CA GLN A 134 4.34 -5.08 -13.89
C GLN A 134 3.32 -6.08 -14.44
N PHE A 135 3.72 -7.35 -14.45
CA PHE A 135 2.80 -8.45 -14.71
C PHE A 135 1.70 -8.47 -13.65
N VAL A 136 0.47 -8.73 -14.09
CA VAL A 136 -0.71 -8.84 -13.25
C VAL A 136 -1.42 -10.17 -13.47
N LYS A 137 -1.93 -10.73 -12.38
CA LYS A 137 -2.92 -11.78 -12.37
C LYS A 137 -4.15 -11.25 -11.65
N ILE A 138 -5.28 -11.23 -12.34
CA ILE A 138 -6.56 -10.79 -11.79
C ILE A 138 -7.50 -11.99 -11.72
N THR A 139 -7.97 -12.29 -10.53
CA THR A 139 -9.00 -13.30 -10.28
C THR A 139 -10.31 -12.60 -9.99
N THR A 140 -11.34 -12.93 -10.75
CA THR A 140 -12.72 -12.51 -10.53
C THR A 140 -13.59 -13.74 -10.21
N PRO A 141 -14.84 -13.59 -9.79
CA PRO A 141 -15.72 -14.74 -9.57
C PRO A 141 -15.91 -15.65 -10.78
N THR A 142 -15.70 -15.15 -12.01
CA THR A 142 -16.01 -15.88 -13.25
C THR A 142 -14.79 -16.20 -14.13
N GLU A 143 -13.65 -15.53 -13.89
CA GLU A 143 -12.49 -15.68 -14.76
C GLU A 143 -11.19 -15.31 -14.07
N ILE A 144 -10.07 -15.78 -14.63
CA ILE A 144 -8.71 -15.36 -14.26
C ILE A 144 -8.10 -14.73 -15.51
N LEU A 145 -7.59 -13.50 -15.34
CA LEU A 145 -6.95 -12.70 -16.39
C LEU A 145 -5.47 -12.54 -16.09
N PHE A 146 -4.65 -12.56 -17.14
CA PHE A 146 -3.21 -12.31 -17.06
C PHE A 146 -2.82 -11.23 -18.05
N GLY A 147 -1.89 -10.36 -17.68
CA GLY A 147 -1.39 -9.32 -18.57
C GLY A 147 -0.22 -8.56 -18.01
N ASP A 148 0.27 -7.57 -18.75
CA ASP A 148 1.24 -6.59 -18.29
C ASP A 148 0.59 -5.22 -18.24
N GLY A 149 0.79 -4.51 -17.13
CA GLY A 149 0.21 -3.21 -16.91
C GLY A 149 -1.28 -3.25 -16.59
N LEU A 150 -1.65 -2.45 -15.61
CA LEU A 150 -3.02 -2.26 -15.15
C LEU A 150 -3.22 -0.78 -14.80
N GLU A 151 -4.41 -0.29 -15.05
CA GLU A 151 -4.95 0.94 -14.47
C GLU A 151 -6.33 0.64 -13.91
N ALA A 152 -6.65 1.15 -12.70
CA ALA A 152 -7.91 0.85 -12.02
C ALA A 152 -8.31 1.99 -11.08
N LYS A 153 -9.58 1.98 -10.65
CA LYS A 153 -10.05 2.80 -9.53
C LYS A 153 -9.44 2.32 -8.21
N PRO A 154 -9.28 3.19 -7.20
CA PRO A 154 -8.72 2.80 -5.90
C PRO A 154 -9.47 1.66 -5.20
N ASP A 155 -10.81 1.59 -5.34
CA ASP A 155 -11.67 0.53 -4.81
C ASP A 155 -11.63 -0.78 -5.62
N PHE A 156 -10.88 -0.78 -6.73
CA PHE A 156 -10.77 -1.91 -7.68
C PHE A 156 -12.11 -2.39 -8.25
N SER A 157 -13.13 -1.54 -8.27
CA SER A 157 -14.43 -1.83 -8.91
C SER A 157 -14.31 -1.93 -10.43
N GLU A 158 -13.52 -1.03 -11.04
CA GLU A 158 -13.24 -0.98 -12.47
C GLU A 158 -11.74 -1.05 -12.72
N PHE A 159 -11.33 -1.82 -13.74
CA PHE A 159 -9.93 -1.93 -14.13
C PHE A 159 -9.76 -2.14 -15.62
N GLU A 160 -8.61 -1.75 -16.17
CA GLU A 160 -8.17 -1.99 -17.53
C GLU A 160 -6.77 -2.60 -17.54
N ILE A 161 -6.59 -3.73 -18.22
CA ILE A 161 -5.30 -4.38 -18.43
C ILE A 161 -4.73 -3.86 -19.75
N GLN A 162 -3.53 -3.27 -19.73
CA GLN A 162 -2.93 -2.65 -20.91
C GLN A 162 -2.53 -3.66 -21.98
N ASN A 163 -2.06 -4.86 -21.57
CA ASN A 163 -1.63 -5.91 -22.50
C ASN A 163 -2.06 -7.28 -21.99
N ILE A 164 -3.24 -7.72 -22.38
CA ILE A 164 -3.81 -9.02 -21.99
C ILE A 164 -3.01 -10.15 -22.64
N LYS A 165 -2.50 -11.09 -21.81
CA LYS A 165 -1.73 -12.27 -22.23
C LYS A 165 -2.51 -13.57 -22.16
N GLY A 166 -3.54 -13.64 -21.34
CA GLY A 166 -4.34 -14.85 -21.17
C GLY A 166 -5.61 -14.62 -20.37
N ARG A 167 -6.57 -15.54 -20.60
CA ARG A 167 -7.84 -15.59 -19.89
C ARG A 167 -8.24 -17.04 -19.65
N ILE A 168 -8.66 -17.36 -18.45
CA ILE A 168 -9.19 -18.66 -18.05
C ILE A 168 -10.56 -18.43 -17.44
N LYS A 169 -11.60 -19.08 -17.95
CA LYS A 169 -12.92 -19.08 -17.32
C LYS A 169 -12.93 -20.02 -16.13
N VAL A 170 -13.53 -19.60 -15.04
CA VAL A 170 -13.78 -20.43 -13.87
C VAL A 170 -15.21 -20.95 -13.99
N ASP A 171 -15.38 -22.26 -14.29
CA ASP A 171 -16.69 -22.90 -14.28
C ASP A 171 -17.09 -23.07 -12.81
N THR A 172 -18.08 -22.31 -12.38
CA THR A 172 -18.73 -22.54 -11.08
C THR A 172 -19.68 -23.72 -11.32
N GLU A 173 -19.25 -24.95 -11.00
CA GLU A 173 -20.16 -26.09 -10.94
C GLU A 173 -21.18 -25.78 -9.84
N GLU A 174 -22.40 -25.40 -10.23
CA GLU A 174 -23.57 -25.56 -9.38
C GLU A 174 -23.65 -27.05 -9.06
N SER A 175 -23.50 -27.42 -7.82
CA SER A 175 -23.74 -28.76 -7.31
C SER A 175 -25.24 -29.07 -7.44
N ASP A 176 -25.64 -29.51 -8.64
CA ASP A 176 -26.97 -30.06 -8.89
C ASP A 176 -27.01 -31.42 -8.18
N SER A 177 -27.50 -31.40 -6.94
CA SER A 177 -27.82 -32.62 -6.17
C SER A 177 -29.09 -33.23 -6.75
N THR A 178 -28.92 -33.85 -7.92
CA THR A 178 -29.98 -34.72 -8.50
C THR A 178 -30.13 -35.94 -7.62
N SER A 179 -31.21 -35.95 -6.83
CA SER A 179 -31.71 -37.05 -6.06
C SER A 179 -31.84 -38.30 -6.92
N ILE A 180 -31.04 -39.32 -6.70
CA ILE A 180 -31.18 -40.64 -7.24
C ILE A 180 -32.37 -41.28 -6.55
N ASN A 181 -33.53 -41.24 -7.18
CA ASN A 181 -34.70 -42.04 -6.82
C ASN A 181 -34.44 -43.49 -7.22
N LYS A 182 -34.06 -44.31 -6.29
CA LYS A 182 -33.94 -45.76 -6.43
C LYS A 182 -35.33 -46.34 -6.21
N GLU A 183 -36.06 -46.53 -7.33
CA GLU A 183 -37.29 -47.33 -7.31
C GLU A 183 -36.94 -48.80 -7.42
N SER A 184 -37.02 -49.51 -6.31
CA SER A 184 -36.92 -50.97 -6.21
C SER A 184 -38.23 -51.58 -6.70
N GLN A 185 -38.19 -52.30 -7.84
CA GLN A 185 -39.24 -53.23 -8.16
C GLN A 185 -38.75 -54.67 -7.97
N ILE A 186 -39.34 -55.28 -6.93
CA ILE A 186 -39.35 -56.74 -6.66
C ILE A 186 -40.36 -57.40 -7.57
N LYS A 187 -39.89 -58.42 -8.31
CA LYS A 187 -40.68 -59.61 -8.59
C LYS A 187 -39.75 -60.75 -9.01
#